data_4bac67cc50d997b3d1b0fbe7d2026186
#
_entry.id   4bac67cc50d997b3d1b0fbe7d2026186
#
_cell.length_a   1.000
_cell.length_b   1.000
_cell.length_c   1.000
_cell.angle_alpha   90.00
_cell.angle_beta   90.00
_cell.angle_gamma   90.00
#
_symmetry.space_group_name_H-M   'P 1'
#
loop_
_entity.id
_entity.type
_entity.pdbx_description
1 polymer ?
#
loop_
_entity_poly.entity_id
_entity_poly.type
_entity_poly.pdbx_seq_one_letter_code
_entity_poly.pdbx_strand_id
1 'polypeptide(L)'
;MLVMVENSLIVIEGVDGSGKGTQIELLKKKFPEFLFTREPGGTEYGEKIREIMLAKRESYSVLGDFLMFWSLRAELIDTLILPTIARGVHVISDRFDASTWAFQVCGEERRNLEPLFERLRSDIMTLAPDLYVVLDLPPEVSAERLKKSGAASRFDVKPLAFHERVREGYREFSRRFIPSGRMIFIDADRPPEVVHADVVREIERVL
;
A
#
# COMPACT_ATOMS: atom_id res chain seq x y z
N MET A 1 -29.66 13.84 11.23
CA MET A 1 -29.67 13.23 9.89
C MET A 1 -28.19 13.07 9.51
N LEU A 2 -27.63 11.90 9.78
CA LEU A 2 -26.29 11.57 9.30
C LEU A 2 -26.36 11.52 7.77
N VAL A 3 -25.76 12.49 7.12
CA VAL A 3 -25.45 12.39 5.69
C VAL A 3 -24.46 11.23 5.62
N MET A 4 -24.88 10.11 5.07
CA MET A 4 -23.98 9.02 4.66
C MET A 4 -23.14 9.60 3.54
N VAL A 5 -21.97 10.12 3.87
CA VAL A 5 -21.03 10.59 2.86
C VAL A 5 -20.35 9.35 2.32
N GLU A 6 -20.81 8.87 1.16
CA GLU A 6 -20.26 7.70 0.44
C GLU A 6 -18.95 8.09 -0.24
N ASN A 7 -17.91 8.38 0.54
CA ASN A 7 -16.60 8.66 -0.03
C ASN A 7 -15.63 7.53 0.33
N SER A 8 -14.89 7.07 -0.66
CA SER A 8 -14.12 5.85 -0.60
C SER A 8 -12.64 6.11 -0.29
N LEU A 9 -12.07 5.24 0.52
CA LEU A 9 -10.63 5.03 0.63
C LEU A 9 -10.23 3.87 -0.28
N ILE A 10 -9.42 4.17 -1.30
CA ILE A 10 -8.90 3.21 -2.28
C ILE A 10 -7.40 3.07 -2.05
N VAL A 11 -6.91 1.85 -2.03
CA VAL A 11 -5.50 1.55 -1.79
C VAL A 11 -4.89 0.85 -2.99
N ILE A 12 -3.77 1.37 -3.49
CA ILE A 12 -2.97 0.75 -4.54
C ILE A 12 -1.78 0.04 -3.91
N GLU A 13 -1.70 -1.25 -4.07
CA GLU A 13 -0.69 -2.14 -3.49
C GLU A 13 0.13 -2.87 -4.55
N GLY A 14 1.18 -3.53 -4.14
CA GLY A 14 2.02 -4.35 -5.00
C GLY A 14 3.50 -4.26 -4.64
N VAL A 15 4.30 -5.19 -5.17
CA VAL A 15 5.75 -5.20 -4.99
C VAL A 15 6.40 -3.97 -5.62
N ASP A 16 7.63 -3.66 -5.24
CA ASP A 16 8.39 -2.61 -5.91
C ASP A 16 8.63 -3.01 -7.38
N GLY A 17 8.65 -2.04 -8.31
CA GLY A 17 8.71 -2.33 -9.75
C GLY A 17 7.40 -2.77 -10.40
N SER A 18 6.31 -2.96 -9.63
CA SER A 18 4.99 -3.34 -10.21
C SER A 18 4.30 -2.24 -11.02
N GLY A 19 4.84 -1.02 -11.03
CA GLY A 19 4.28 0.10 -11.79
C GLY A 19 3.31 0.98 -10.98
N LYS A 20 3.23 0.85 -9.66
CA LYS A 20 2.37 1.70 -8.81
C LYS A 20 2.54 3.19 -9.09
N GLY A 21 3.77 3.69 -9.08
CA GLY A 21 4.03 5.10 -9.35
C GLY A 21 3.46 5.59 -10.69
N THR A 22 3.60 4.79 -11.75
CA THR A 22 3.00 5.07 -13.06
C THR A 22 1.48 5.13 -12.97
N GLN A 23 0.86 4.17 -12.30
CA GLN A 23 -0.60 4.15 -12.14
C GLN A 23 -1.10 5.32 -11.29
N ILE A 24 -0.42 5.68 -10.22
CA ILE A 24 -0.75 6.86 -9.40
C ILE A 24 -0.73 8.14 -10.24
N GLU A 25 0.29 8.35 -11.09
CA GLU A 25 0.35 9.52 -11.96
C GLU A 25 -0.75 9.55 -13.04
N LEU A 26 -1.15 8.39 -13.56
CA LEU A 26 -2.28 8.28 -14.47
C LEU A 26 -3.62 8.51 -13.75
N LEU A 27 -3.77 7.99 -12.53
CA LEU A 27 -4.96 8.18 -11.71
C LEU A 27 -5.15 9.65 -11.28
N LYS A 28 -4.08 10.38 -10.97
CA LYS A 28 -4.14 11.82 -10.69
C LYS A 28 -4.70 12.63 -11.87
N LYS A 29 -4.41 12.19 -13.10
CA LYS A 29 -4.97 12.83 -14.31
C LYS A 29 -6.43 12.46 -14.53
N LYS A 30 -6.82 11.24 -14.17
CA LYS A 30 -8.20 10.73 -14.36
C LYS A 30 -9.16 11.27 -13.28
N PHE A 31 -8.68 11.39 -12.05
CA PHE A 31 -9.46 11.80 -10.86
C PHE A 31 -8.76 12.98 -10.16
N PRO A 32 -8.69 14.18 -10.80
CA PRO A 32 -7.96 15.32 -10.25
C PRO A 32 -8.58 15.89 -8.96
N GLU A 33 -9.84 15.56 -8.67
CA GLU A 33 -10.58 15.98 -7.48
C GLU A 33 -10.32 15.09 -6.25
N PHE A 34 -9.66 13.92 -6.43
CA PHE A 34 -9.34 13.02 -5.32
C PHE A 34 -8.08 13.47 -4.58
N LEU A 35 -8.03 13.18 -3.29
CA LEU A 35 -6.78 13.28 -2.54
C LEU A 35 -5.90 12.07 -2.82
N PHE A 36 -4.64 12.30 -3.17
CA PHE A 36 -3.62 11.28 -3.30
C PHE A 36 -2.63 11.36 -2.15
N THR A 37 -2.40 10.23 -1.49
CA THR A 37 -1.43 10.09 -0.40
C THR A 37 -0.59 8.82 -0.58
N ARG A 38 0.34 8.57 0.36
CA ARG A 38 1.23 7.39 0.32
C ARG A 38 1.70 6.98 1.69
N GLU A 39 2.09 5.73 1.82
CA GLU A 39 2.79 5.21 2.99
C GLU A 39 4.19 4.63 2.64
N PRO A 40 5.17 4.79 3.54
CA PRO A 40 5.16 5.71 4.67
C PRO A 40 5.21 7.16 4.19
N GLY A 41 4.57 8.09 4.94
CA GLY A 41 4.57 9.51 4.59
C GLY A 41 3.17 10.12 4.54
N GLY A 42 2.94 11.04 3.59
CA GLY A 42 1.62 11.62 3.29
C GLY A 42 1.26 12.85 4.14
N THR A 43 1.89 13.06 5.28
CA THR A 43 1.78 14.27 6.11
C THR A 43 3.15 14.94 6.24
N GLU A 44 3.21 16.21 6.64
CA GLU A 44 4.50 16.88 6.85
C GLU A 44 5.39 16.12 7.86
N TYR A 45 4.79 15.65 8.94
CA TYR A 45 5.47 14.81 9.93
C TYR A 45 5.90 13.48 9.32
N GLY A 46 4.98 12.83 8.60
CA GLY A 46 5.22 11.53 7.97
C GLY A 46 6.34 11.55 6.94
N GLU A 47 6.47 12.62 6.14
CA GLU A 47 7.55 12.75 5.15
C GLU A 47 8.93 12.86 5.83
N LYS A 48 9.06 13.59 6.93
CA LYS A 48 10.32 13.65 7.71
C LYS A 48 10.74 12.28 8.21
N ILE A 49 9.80 11.50 8.74
CA ILE A 49 10.08 10.15 9.21
C ILE A 49 10.36 9.19 8.04
N ARG A 50 9.65 9.35 6.91
CA ARG A 50 9.91 8.58 5.68
C ARG A 50 11.37 8.69 5.25
N GLU A 51 11.94 9.89 5.24
CA GLU A 51 13.35 10.10 4.88
C GLU A 51 14.28 9.26 5.77
N ILE A 52 14.04 9.26 7.09
CA ILE A 52 14.80 8.46 8.05
C ILE A 52 14.61 6.95 7.80
N MET A 53 13.39 6.51 7.54
CA MET A 53 13.07 5.09 7.35
C MET A 53 13.66 4.53 6.06
N LEU A 54 13.68 5.31 4.98
CA LEU A 54 14.17 4.88 3.67
C LEU A 54 15.67 5.11 3.47
N ALA A 55 16.32 5.85 4.37
CA ALA A 55 17.77 6.05 4.33
C ALA A 55 18.51 4.71 4.40
N LYS A 56 19.62 4.61 3.67
CA LYS A 56 20.51 3.44 3.75
C LYS A 56 21.08 3.34 5.17
N ARG A 57 20.91 2.17 5.79
CA ARG A 57 21.42 1.83 7.13
C ARG A 57 22.11 0.49 7.08
N GLU A 58 23.19 0.34 7.84
CA GLU A 58 23.91 -0.94 7.97
C GLU A 58 23.06 -2.02 8.64
N SER A 59 22.21 -1.61 9.59
CA SER A 59 21.27 -2.49 10.26
C SER A 59 19.96 -1.79 10.60
N TYR A 60 18.91 -2.55 10.74
CA TYR A 60 17.59 -2.06 11.19
C TYR A 60 16.85 -3.14 11.98
N SER A 61 16.00 -2.71 12.88
CA SER A 61 15.10 -3.59 13.61
C SER A 61 13.80 -3.78 12.83
N VAL A 62 13.48 -5.00 12.43
CA VAL A 62 12.20 -5.31 11.76
C VAL A 62 11.02 -4.90 12.64
N LEU A 63 11.09 -5.15 13.97
CA LEU A 63 10.06 -4.71 14.91
C LEU A 63 9.99 -3.18 14.98
N GLY A 64 11.15 -2.50 15.01
CA GLY A 64 11.20 -1.03 15.02
C GLY A 64 10.53 -0.44 13.78
N ASP A 65 10.88 -0.93 12.59
CA ASP A 65 10.24 -0.52 11.34
C ASP A 65 8.75 -0.83 11.33
N PHE A 66 8.36 -2.02 11.76
CA PHE A 66 6.96 -2.42 11.86
C PHE A 66 6.14 -1.43 12.71
N LEU A 67 6.64 -1.05 13.88
CA LEU A 67 5.98 -0.08 14.76
C LEU A 67 5.96 1.33 14.16
N MET A 68 7.02 1.73 13.45
CA MET A 68 7.07 3.02 12.76
C MET A 68 6.03 3.10 11.63
N PHE A 69 5.83 2.04 10.84
CA PHE A 69 4.76 2.01 9.84
C PHE A 69 3.39 2.20 10.47
N TRP A 70 3.12 1.56 11.61
CA TRP A 70 1.85 1.71 12.31
C TRP A 70 1.67 3.09 12.93
N SER A 71 2.73 3.67 13.49
CA SER A 71 2.70 5.05 14.02
C SER A 71 2.37 6.06 12.92
N LEU A 72 3.02 5.95 11.76
CA LEU A 72 2.78 6.85 10.62
C LEU A 72 1.38 6.67 10.02
N ARG A 73 0.86 5.45 10.01
CA ARG A 73 -0.50 5.16 9.55
C ARG A 73 -1.55 5.78 10.47
N ALA A 74 -1.36 5.69 11.80
CA ALA A 74 -2.25 6.35 12.75
C ALA A 74 -2.29 7.86 12.51
N GLU A 75 -1.14 8.50 12.39
CA GLU A 75 -1.02 9.92 12.04
C GLU A 75 -1.73 10.25 10.72
N LEU A 76 -1.48 9.44 9.67
CA LEU A 76 -2.06 9.66 8.34
C LEU A 76 -3.59 9.54 8.35
N ILE A 77 -4.12 8.54 9.06
CA ILE A 77 -5.57 8.32 9.19
C ILE A 77 -6.20 9.52 9.89
N ASP A 78 -5.69 9.89 11.07
CA ASP A 78 -6.34 10.87 11.93
C ASP A 78 -6.22 12.29 11.38
N THR A 79 -5.07 12.65 10.78
CA THR A 79 -4.79 14.04 10.40
C THR A 79 -5.09 14.35 8.93
N LEU A 80 -5.16 13.34 8.06
CA LEU A 80 -5.37 13.55 6.63
C LEU A 80 -6.57 12.77 6.07
N ILE A 81 -6.60 11.43 6.22
CA ILE A 81 -7.60 10.60 5.53
C ILE A 81 -9.00 10.88 6.07
N LEU A 82 -9.24 10.70 7.37
CA LEU A 82 -10.56 10.92 7.98
C LEU A 82 -11.10 12.34 7.76
N PRO A 83 -10.32 13.42 7.98
CA PRO A 83 -10.81 14.76 7.67
C PRO A 83 -11.14 15.00 6.20
N THR A 84 -10.43 14.31 5.27
CA THR A 84 -10.68 14.43 3.84
C THR A 84 -11.97 13.73 3.44
N ILE A 85 -12.17 12.49 3.89
CA ILE A 85 -13.41 11.74 3.66
C ILE A 85 -14.61 12.48 4.27
N ALA A 86 -14.47 13.04 5.48
CA ALA A 86 -15.52 13.82 6.11
C ALA A 86 -15.92 15.08 5.33
N ARG A 87 -15.05 15.61 4.47
CA ARG A 87 -15.36 16.72 3.55
C ARG A 87 -15.98 16.28 2.22
N GLY A 88 -16.22 15.01 2.03
CA GLY A 88 -16.80 14.50 0.79
C GLY A 88 -15.78 14.28 -0.34
N VAL A 89 -14.52 14.02 -0.02
CA VAL A 89 -13.46 13.81 -1.00
C VAL A 89 -12.95 12.37 -0.91
N HIS A 90 -12.89 11.67 -2.04
CA HIS A 90 -12.29 10.34 -2.14
C HIS A 90 -10.78 10.39 -1.94
N VAL A 91 -10.22 9.32 -1.40
CA VAL A 91 -8.78 9.21 -1.12
C VAL A 91 -8.20 8.00 -1.84
N ILE A 92 -7.07 8.20 -2.54
CA ILE A 92 -6.24 7.11 -3.06
C ILE A 92 -4.91 7.10 -2.32
N SER A 93 -4.57 5.97 -1.70
CA SER A 93 -3.29 5.76 -1.01
C SER A 93 -2.38 4.80 -1.79
N ASP A 94 -1.14 5.22 -2.05
CA ASP A 94 -0.06 4.31 -2.49
C ASP A 94 0.47 3.58 -1.26
N ARG A 95 0.11 2.33 -1.10
CA ARG A 95 0.31 1.43 0.04
C ARG A 95 -0.56 1.77 1.26
N PHE A 96 -0.78 0.71 2.06
CA PHE A 96 -1.45 0.78 3.35
C PHE A 96 -1.06 -0.43 4.23
N ASP A 97 -1.98 -0.94 5.07
CA ASP A 97 -1.73 -2.01 6.02
C ASP A 97 -1.34 -3.37 5.38
N ALA A 98 -1.84 -3.65 4.16
CA ALA A 98 -1.47 -4.86 3.43
C ALA A 98 0.04 -4.91 3.10
N SER A 99 0.67 -3.75 2.81
CA SER A 99 2.13 -3.66 2.67
C SER A 99 2.87 -4.07 3.95
N THR A 100 2.39 -3.64 5.13
CA THR A 100 3.03 -4.01 6.42
C THR A 100 2.94 -5.51 6.67
N TRP A 101 1.80 -6.14 6.36
CA TRP A 101 1.69 -7.61 6.41
C TRP A 101 2.64 -8.28 5.44
N ALA A 102 2.57 -7.89 4.17
CA ALA A 102 3.33 -8.54 3.12
C ALA A 102 4.86 -8.42 3.33
N PHE A 103 5.36 -7.23 3.67
CA PHE A 103 6.79 -6.98 3.79
C PHE A 103 7.35 -7.39 5.16
N GLN A 104 6.79 -6.87 6.28
CA GLN A 104 7.35 -7.03 7.61
C GLN A 104 6.99 -8.38 8.25
N VAL A 105 5.77 -8.90 8.02
CA VAL A 105 5.37 -10.19 8.61
C VAL A 105 5.81 -11.34 7.73
N CYS A 106 5.42 -11.32 6.44
CA CYS A 106 5.69 -12.42 5.52
C CYS A 106 7.10 -12.36 4.93
N GLY A 107 7.48 -11.24 4.30
CA GLY A 107 8.77 -11.04 3.65
C GLY A 107 9.95 -11.24 4.59
N GLU A 108 9.93 -10.62 5.76
CA GLU A 108 10.96 -10.72 6.80
C GLU A 108 10.82 -11.98 7.68
N GLU A 109 9.87 -12.88 7.37
CA GLU A 109 9.61 -14.13 8.11
C GLU A 109 9.37 -13.91 9.62
N ARG A 110 8.72 -12.80 9.97
CA ARG A 110 8.43 -12.40 11.35
C ARG A 110 7.02 -12.78 11.77
N ARG A 111 6.66 -14.05 11.63
CA ARG A 111 5.33 -14.57 11.99
C ARG A 111 4.94 -14.34 13.45
N ASN A 112 5.91 -14.18 14.32
CA ASN A 112 5.67 -13.77 15.70
C ASN A 112 5.06 -12.36 15.85
N LEU A 113 5.04 -11.55 14.78
CA LEU A 113 4.37 -10.24 14.77
C LEU A 113 2.87 -10.32 14.40
N GLU A 114 2.36 -11.48 13.97
CA GLU A 114 0.95 -11.63 13.59
C GLU A 114 -0.04 -11.15 14.67
N PRO A 115 0.06 -11.58 15.94
CA PRO A 115 -0.88 -11.13 16.97
C PRO A 115 -0.82 -9.61 17.19
N LEU A 116 0.39 -9.04 17.09
CA LEU A 116 0.58 -7.60 17.23
C LEU A 116 0.01 -6.84 16.02
N PHE A 117 0.17 -7.38 14.80
CA PHE A 117 -0.45 -6.84 13.59
C PHE A 117 -1.97 -6.77 13.73
N GLU A 118 -2.60 -7.87 14.12
CA GLU A 118 -4.05 -7.93 14.28
C GLU A 118 -4.54 -6.94 15.33
N ARG A 119 -3.82 -6.83 16.44
CA ARG A 119 -4.16 -5.89 17.51
C ARG A 119 -4.07 -4.45 17.04
N LEU A 120 -2.92 -4.04 16.45
CA LEU A 120 -2.74 -2.68 15.95
C LEU A 120 -3.70 -2.35 14.82
N ARG A 121 -3.98 -3.32 13.94
CA ARG A 121 -4.98 -3.16 12.89
C ARG A 121 -6.36 -2.89 13.47
N SER A 122 -6.77 -3.63 14.48
CA SER A 122 -8.05 -3.42 15.16
C SER A 122 -8.14 -2.06 15.86
N ASP A 123 -7.05 -1.61 16.48
CA ASP A 123 -7.06 -0.38 17.30
C ASP A 123 -6.86 0.89 16.45
N ILE A 124 -6.09 0.82 15.35
CA ILE A 124 -5.70 1.99 14.54
C ILE A 124 -6.61 2.15 13.31
N MET A 125 -7.04 1.03 12.70
CA MET A 125 -7.86 1.08 11.49
C MET A 125 -9.32 1.42 11.81
N THR A 126 -9.56 2.66 12.17
CA THR A 126 -10.92 3.20 12.43
C THR A 126 -11.74 3.33 11.15
N LEU A 127 -11.08 3.29 9.99
CA LEU A 127 -11.66 3.27 8.66
C LEU A 127 -11.06 2.10 7.86
N ALA A 128 -11.90 1.23 7.33
CA ALA A 128 -11.47 0.18 6.41
C ALA A 128 -11.45 0.71 4.96
N PRO A 129 -10.41 0.43 4.15
CA PRO A 129 -10.46 0.69 2.73
C PRO A 129 -11.63 0.01 2.03
N ASP A 130 -12.27 0.71 1.11
CA ASP A 130 -13.36 0.19 0.29
C ASP A 130 -12.85 -0.71 -0.82
N LEU A 131 -11.62 -0.46 -1.28
CA LEU A 131 -10.98 -1.25 -2.33
C LEU A 131 -9.47 -1.29 -2.12
N TYR A 132 -8.88 -2.49 -2.23
CA TYR A 132 -7.46 -2.70 -2.45
C TYR A 132 -7.24 -3.18 -3.89
N VAL A 133 -6.37 -2.51 -4.63
CA VAL A 133 -5.91 -2.92 -5.95
C VAL A 133 -4.46 -3.35 -5.84
N VAL A 134 -4.19 -4.64 -5.97
CA VAL A 134 -2.83 -5.18 -5.96
C VAL A 134 -2.34 -5.32 -7.38
N LEU A 135 -1.30 -4.58 -7.73
CA LEU A 135 -0.57 -4.77 -8.98
C LEU A 135 0.33 -6.01 -8.84
N ASP A 136 -0.21 -7.16 -9.25
CA ASP A 136 0.49 -8.45 -9.14
C ASP A 136 1.53 -8.60 -10.25
N LEU A 137 2.78 -8.79 -9.85
CA LEU A 137 3.91 -8.93 -10.77
C LEU A 137 4.82 -10.08 -10.29
N PRO A 138 5.26 -10.97 -11.19
CA PRO A 138 6.27 -11.96 -10.86
C PRO A 138 7.54 -11.29 -10.31
N PRO A 139 8.15 -11.83 -9.23
CA PRO A 139 9.33 -11.24 -8.62
C PRO A 139 10.52 -11.08 -9.55
N GLU A 140 10.68 -11.99 -10.51
CA GLU A 140 11.75 -11.94 -11.53
C GLU A 140 11.59 -10.72 -12.43
N VAL A 141 10.36 -10.46 -12.88
CA VAL A 141 10.04 -9.30 -13.73
C VAL A 141 10.20 -8.00 -12.94
N SER A 142 9.79 -7.99 -11.65
CA SER A 142 10.01 -6.87 -10.74
C SER A 142 11.50 -6.54 -10.64
N ALA A 143 12.34 -7.55 -10.38
CA ALA A 143 13.80 -7.37 -10.25
C ALA A 143 14.43 -6.80 -11.53
N GLU A 144 13.98 -7.23 -12.71
CA GLU A 144 14.46 -6.71 -14.00
C GLU A 144 14.06 -5.24 -14.20
N ARG A 145 12.82 -4.86 -13.86
CA ARG A 145 12.33 -3.49 -13.96
C ARG A 145 13.10 -2.56 -13.03
N LEU A 146 13.35 -2.98 -11.79
CA LEU A 146 14.12 -2.22 -10.81
C LEU A 146 15.57 -2.00 -11.25
N LYS A 147 16.23 -3.02 -11.79
CA LYS A 147 17.58 -2.87 -12.37
C LYS A 147 17.62 -1.83 -13.49
N LYS A 148 16.60 -1.80 -14.35
CA LYS A 148 16.53 -0.85 -15.48
C LYS A 148 16.25 0.58 -15.03
N SER A 149 15.47 0.78 -13.95
CA SER A 149 15.11 2.11 -13.45
C SER A 149 16.22 2.78 -12.63
N GLY A 150 17.20 2.03 -12.15
CA GLY A 150 18.26 2.52 -11.26
C GLY A 150 17.75 2.96 -9.87
N ALA A 151 16.45 2.89 -9.63
CA ALA A 151 15.85 3.17 -8.32
C ALA A 151 15.95 1.91 -7.47
N ALA A 152 16.68 1.98 -6.36
CA ALA A 152 16.81 0.88 -5.42
C ALA A 152 16.48 1.36 -4.01
N SER A 153 15.39 0.85 -3.46
CA SER A 153 15.12 0.93 -2.03
C SER A 153 15.91 -0.15 -1.27
N ARG A 154 15.96 -0.05 0.06
CA ARG A 154 16.57 -1.11 0.88
C ARG A 154 15.86 -2.47 0.75
N PHE A 155 14.63 -2.50 0.30
CA PHE A 155 13.85 -3.72 0.07
C PHE A 155 14.20 -4.35 -1.28
N ASP A 156 14.53 -3.56 -2.30
CA ASP A 156 14.83 -4.02 -3.65
C ASP A 156 16.09 -4.89 -3.74
N VAL A 157 17.01 -4.72 -2.79
CA VAL A 157 18.26 -5.51 -2.70
C VAL A 157 18.08 -6.85 -1.96
N LYS A 158 16.89 -7.14 -1.47
CA LYS A 158 16.56 -8.41 -0.80
C LYS A 158 16.60 -9.58 -1.79
N PRO A 159 16.88 -10.82 -1.32
CA PRO A 159 16.86 -12.02 -2.15
C PRO A 159 15.49 -12.26 -2.81
N LEU A 160 15.47 -12.94 -3.96
CA LEU A 160 14.25 -13.27 -4.70
C LEU A 160 13.19 -13.93 -3.80
N ALA A 161 13.61 -14.87 -2.95
CA ALA A 161 12.72 -15.54 -1.99
C ALA A 161 11.99 -14.59 -1.03
N PHE A 162 12.57 -13.42 -0.71
CA PHE A 162 11.86 -12.39 0.05
C PHE A 162 10.68 -11.83 -0.76
N HIS A 163 10.90 -11.51 -2.02
CA HIS A 163 9.87 -10.94 -2.90
C HIS A 163 8.76 -11.95 -3.23
N GLU A 164 9.11 -13.24 -3.33
CA GLU A 164 8.12 -14.34 -3.44
C GLU A 164 7.22 -14.38 -2.21
N ARG A 165 7.80 -14.29 -1.00
CA ARG A 165 7.03 -14.24 0.26
C ARG A 165 6.18 -12.97 0.35
N VAL A 166 6.67 -11.83 -0.10
CA VAL A 166 5.89 -10.57 -0.15
C VAL A 166 4.69 -10.74 -1.07
N ARG A 167 4.87 -11.27 -2.28
CA ARG A 167 3.78 -11.52 -3.24
C ARG A 167 2.72 -12.46 -2.65
N GLU A 168 3.13 -13.59 -2.05
CA GLU A 168 2.20 -14.50 -1.37
C GLU A 168 1.58 -13.86 -0.12
N GLY A 169 2.31 -12.99 0.57
CA GLY A 169 1.81 -12.22 1.71
C GLY A 169 0.60 -11.35 1.36
N TYR A 170 0.56 -10.73 0.19
CA TYR A 170 -0.64 -10.00 -0.28
C TYR A 170 -1.83 -10.95 -0.48
N ARG A 171 -1.61 -12.16 -1.03
CA ARG A 171 -2.68 -13.16 -1.20
C ARG A 171 -3.19 -13.68 0.13
N GLU A 172 -2.27 -13.92 1.08
CA GLU A 172 -2.62 -14.33 2.44
C GLU A 172 -3.42 -13.22 3.15
N PHE A 173 -2.99 -11.96 3.02
CA PHE A 173 -3.72 -10.81 3.57
C PHE A 173 -5.15 -10.75 3.05
N SER A 174 -5.34 -10.90 1.74
CA SER A 174 -6.67 -10.93 1.11
C SER A 174 -7.56 -12.00 1.72
N ARG A 175 -7.07 -13.25 1.82
CA ARG A 175 -7.84 -14.37 2.38
C ARG A 175 -8.18 -14.19 3.84
N ARG A 176 -7.28 -13.61 4.63
CA ARG A 176 -7.40 -13.52 6.08
C ARG A 176 -8.18 -12.30 6.55
N PHE A 177 -7.95 -11.16 5.93
CA PHE A 177 -8.45 -9.88 6.42
C PHE A 177 -9.51 -9.23 5.54
N ILE A 178 -9.61 -9.62 4.25
CA ILE A 178 -10.52 -9.01 3.27
C ILE A 178 -11.36 -10.08 2.55
N PRO A 179 -12.09 -10.94 3.27
CA PRO A 179 -12.86 -12.03 2.63
C PRO A 179 -14.04 -11.52 1.80
N SER A 180 -14.37 -10.23 1.91
CA SER A 180 -15.49 -9.59 1.17
C SER A 180 -15.25 -9.44 -0.35
N GLY A 181 -14.05 -9.79 -0.85
CA GLY A 181 -13.67 -9.59 -2.27
C GLY A 181 -13.29 -8.14 -2.61
N ARG A 182 -13.12 -7.27 -1.63
CA ARG A 182 -12.66 -5.88 -1.85
C ARG A 182 -11.14 -5.75 -2.08
N MET A 183 -10.43 -6.84 -2.23
CA MET A 183 -9.02 -6.87 -2.61
C MET A 183 -8.85 -7.66 -3.89
N ILE A 184 -8.53 -6.94 -4.97
CA ILE A 184 -8.40 -7.49 -6.31
C ILE A 184 -6.94 -7.49 -6.76
N PHE A 185 -6.59 -8.47 -7.59
CA PHE A 185 -5.26 -8.63 -8.15
C PHE A 185 -5.32 -8.38 -9.64
N ILE A 186 -4.56 -7.38 -10.09
CA ILE A 186 -4.44 -7.02 -11.52
C ILE A 186 -3.06 -7.45 -12.00
N ASP A 187 -3.03 -8.26 -13.06
CA ASP A 187 -1.77 -8.61 -13.73
C ASP A 187 -1.07 -7.35 -14.24
N ALA A 188 0.09 -7.05 -13.66
CA ALA A 188 0.89 -5.87 -13.95
C ALA A 188 2.03 -6.14 -14.96
N ASP A 189 2.12 -7.37 -15.50
CA ASP A 189 3.06 -7.70 -16.57
C ASP A 189 2.45 -7.46 -17.96
N ARG A 190 1.83 -6.28 -18.11
CA ARG A 190 1.16 -5.80 -19.31
C ARG A 190 1.49 -4.33 -19.56
N PRO A 191 1.20 -3.77 -20.75
CA PRO A 191 1.35 -2.34 -21.04
C PRO A 191 0.65 -1.47 -19.98
N PRO A 192 1.28 -0.36 -19.54
CA PRO A 192 0.73 0.50 -18.48
C PRO A 192 -0.70 0.98 -18.73
N GLU A 193 -1.07 1.23 -19.98
CA GLU A 193 -2.40 1.70 -20.38
C GLU A 193 -3.47 0.63 -20.18
N VAL A 194 -3.11 -0.63 -20.44
CA VAL A 194 -4.00 -1.79 -20.25
C VAL A 194 -4.24 -2.03 -18.76
N VAL A 195 -3.16 -1.97 -17.96
CA VAL A 195 -3.25 -2.06 -16.50
C VAL A 195 -4.10 -0.91 -15.96
N HIS A 196 -3.90 0.31 -16.46
CA HIS A 196 -4.65 1.49 -16.05
C HIS A 196 -6.15 1.35 -16.29
N ALA A 197 -6.54 0.84 -17.46
CA ALA A 197 -7.94 0.63 -17.78
C ALA A 197 -8.62 -0.35 -16.81
N ASP A 198 -7.90 -1.40 -16.40
CA ASP A 198 -8.40 -2.36 -15.38
C ASP A 198 -8.49 -1.71 -14.00
N VAL A 199 -7.46 -0.94 -13.59
CA VAL A 199 -7.46 -0.22 -12.30
C VAL A 199 -8.64 0.76 -12.23
N VAL A 200 -8.82 1.59 -13.28
CA VAL A 200 -9.92 2.57 -13.33
C VAL A 200 -11.29 1.87 -13.25
N ARG A 201 -11.47 0.79 -13.99
CA ARG A 201 -12.73 0.03 -13.96
C ARG A 201 -13.09 -0.47 -12.56
N GLU A 202 -12.11 -0.96 -11.80
CA GLU A 202 -12.37 -1.44 -10.43
C GLU A 202 -12.61 -0.28 -9.45
N ILE A 203 -11.96 0.86 -9.63
CA ILE A 203 -12.23 2.07 -8.86
C ILE A 203 -13.65 2.57 -9.12
N GLU A 204 -14.05 2.72 -10.39
CA GLU A 204 -15.38 3.21 -10.77
C GLU A 204 -16.54 2.31 -10.28
N ARG A 205 -16.27 1.06 -9.86
CA ARG A 205 -17.27 0.17 -9.25
C ARG A 205 -17.57 0.46 -7.78
N VAL A 206 -16.71 1.19 -7.11
CA VAL A 206 -16.84 1.49 -5.68
C VAL A 206 -17.11 2.97 -5.41
N LEU A 207 -17.17 3.78 -6.45
CA LEU A 207 -17.61 5.18 -6.44
C LEU A 207 -19.12 5.28 -6.62
#